data_00cb23e29ae2740fda7f9ba9ce9aad4f
#
_entry.id   00cb23e29ae2740fda7f9ba9ce9aad4f
#
_cell.length_a   1.000
_cell.length_b   1.000
_cell.length_c   1.000
_cell.angle_alpha   90.00
_cell.angle_beta   90.00
_cell.angle_gamma   90.00
#
_symmetry.space_group_name_H-M   'P 1'
#
loop_
_entity.id
_entity.type
_entity.pdbx_description
1 polymer ?
#
loop_
_entity_poly.entity_id
_entity_poly.type
_entity_poly.pdbx_seq_one_letter_code
_entity_poly.pdbx_strand_id
1 'polypeptide(L)'
;SMPPAFVIWAMTCYNEIDFALCGKTVGSLRRNVVNTLKQQLISLGYDYEEKRTENLIVITDGKHTNYFYQFGGKDESSQDLIQGMTLGGVLFDEVALMPRSFVEQALARCSLEGAKFWFNCNPENPMHWFYENWIRKAEENNCLYLHFLMKDNPSLSPDIIRRYESLYSGAFYERFVLGKWVATDGLVYPEVSRGKYIDTPPTEEFESCYVSCDYGTVNPTSMGLWGLRQGVWYRVKE
;
A
#
# COMPACT_ATOMS: atom_id res chain seq x y z
N SER A 1 -16.72 3.17 -5.89
CA SER A 1 -15.31 3.12 -6.29
C SER A 1 -14.53 4.24 -5.62
N MET A 2 -13.33 3.99 -5.14
CA MET A 2 -12.52 4.96 -4.37
C MET A 2 -12.00 6.13 -5.24
N PRO A 3 -11.48 5.95 -6.47
CA PRO A 3 -10.95 7.05 -7.26
C PRO A 3 -11.94 8.19 -7.56
N PRO A 4 -13.18 7.95 -8.01
CA PRO A 4 -14.13 9.06 -8.19
C PRO A 4 -14.53 9.72 -6.86
N ALA A 5 -14.61 8.99 -5.76
CA ALA A 5 -14.89 9.60 -4.47
C ALA A 5 -13.76 10.54 -4.02
N PHE A 6 -12.49 10.18 -4.28
CA PHE A 6 -11.34 11.04 -4.06
C PHE A 6 -11.42 12.33 -4.89
N VAL A 7 -11.75 12.22 -6.18
CA VAL A 7 -11.92 13.41 -7.04
C VAL A 7 -13.07 14.29 -6.59
N ILE A 8 -14.25 13.71 -6.29
CA ILE A 8 -15.39 14.48 -5.78
C ILE A 8 -15.01 15.25 -4.52
N TRP A 9 -14.34 14.61 -3.56
CA TRP A 9 -13.86 15.29 -2.37
C TRP A 9 -12.88 16.43 -2.70
N ALA A 10 -11.89 16.17 -3.57
CA ALA A 10 -10.92 17.18 -3.97
C ALA A 10 -11.58 18.38 -4.65
N MET A 11 -12.51 18.13 -5.59
CA MET A 11 -13.25 19.18 -6.30
C MET A 11 -14.22 19.96 -5.42
N THR A 12 -14.73 19.33 -4.35
CA THR A 12 -15.63 20.00 -3.40
C THR A 12 -14.89 20.88 -2.42
N CYS A 13 -13.67 20.48 -2.02
CA CYS A 13 -12.95 21.13 -0.93
C CYS A 13 -11.87 22.11 -1.40
N TYR A 14 -11.40 22.00 -2.65
CA TYR A 14 -10.22 22.74 -3.13
C TYR A 14 -10.41 23.29 -4.54
N ASN A 15 -9.64 24.34 -4.84
CA ASN A 15 -9.52 24.94 -6.16
C ASN A 15 -8.06 25.34 -6.41
N GLU A 16 -7.56 25.11 -7.61
CA GLU A 16 -6.18 25.38 -8.04
C GLU A 16 -5.11 24.63 -7.18
N ILE A 17 -5.43 23.41 -6.77
CA ILE A 17 -4.57 22.61 -5.90
C ILE A 17 -4.09 21.34 -6.62
N ASP A 18 -2.86 20.93 -6.29
CA ASP A 18 -2.22 19.73 -6.75
C ASP A 18 -2.61 18.52 -5.89
N PHE A 19 -2.88 17.39 -6.53
CA PHE A 19 -3.17 16.09 -5.93
C PHE A 19 -2.29 15.01 -6.57
N ALA A 20 -2.02 13.92 -5.85
CA ALA A 20 -1.27 12.80 -6.38
C ALA A 20 -2.15 11.55 -6.54
N LEU A 21 -2.01 10.89 -7.69
CA LEU A 21 -2.48 9.53 -7.95
C LEU A 21 -1.25 8.65 -8.07
N CYS A 22 -1.08 7.71 -7.15
CA CYS A 22 0.11 6.86 -7.06
C CYS A 22 -0.24 5.40 -7.35
N GLY A 23 0.57 4.74 -8.15
CA GLY A 23 0.49 3.31 -8.43
C GLY A 23 1.89 2.70 -8.47
N LYS A 24 2.02 1.37 -8.56
CA LYS A 24 3.34 0.73 -8.69
C LYS A 24 4.13 1.26 -9.89
N THR A 25 3.44 1.50 -11.01
CA THR A 25 4.01 2.20 -12.18
C THR A 25 2.94 3.14 -12.76
N VAL A 26 3.36 4.21 -13.43
CA VAL A 26 2.43 5.10 -14.15
C VAL A 26 1.60 4.34 -15.19
N GLY A 27 2.21 3.37 -15.87
CA GLY A 27 1.53 2.54 -16.87
C GLY A 27 0.42 1.66 -16.27
N SER A 28 0.64 1.00 -15.13
CA SER A 28 -0.40 0.23 -14.43
C SER A 28 -1.48 1.14 -13.86
N LEU A 29 -1.11 2.26 -13.24
CA LEU A 29 -2.04 3.25 -12.72
C LEU A 29 -3.00 3.77 -13.82
N ARG A 30 -2.48 4.07 -15.00
CA ARG A 30 -3.30 4.51 -16.13
C ARG A 30 -4.30 3.44 -16.57
N ARG A 31 -3.86 2.19 -16.68
CA ARG A 31 -4.76 1.10 -17.10
C ARG A 31 -5.84 0.81 -16.07
N ASN A 32 -5.44 0.72 -14.80
CA ASN A 32 -6.31 0.21 -13.74
C ASN A 32 -7.23 1.30 -13.16
N VAL A 33 -6.74 2.53 -13.06
CA VAL A 33 -7.44 3.63 -12.38
C VAL A 33 -7.87 4.71 -13.36
N VAL A 34 -6.90 5.33 -14.04
CA VAL A 34 -7.13 6.57 -14.79
C VAL A 34 -8.11 6.39 -15.95
N ASN A 35 -8.00 5.30 -16.72
CA ASN A 35 -8.89 5.07 -17.87
C ASN A 35 -10.35 4.88 -17.44
N THR A 36 -10.59 4.18 -16.33
CA THR A 36 -11.93 4.01 -15.77
C THR A 36 -12.43 5.32 -15.15
N LEU A 37 -11.56 6.02 -14.43
CA LEU A 37 -11.87 7.31 -13.81
C LEU A 37 -12.35 8.33 -14.86
N LYS A 38 -11.67 8.45 -16.01
CA LYS A 38 -12.06 9.37 -17.09
C LYS A 38 -13.50 9.16 -17.57
N GLN A 39 -13.94 7.92 -17.70
CA GLN A 39 -15.33 7.61 -18.06
C GLN A 39 -16.32 8.03 -16.96
N GLN A 40 -15.93 7.80 -15.70
CA GLN A 40 -16.74 8.17 -14.55
C GLN A 40 -16.84 9.68 -14.36
N LEU A 41 -15.76 10.45 -14.65
CA LEU A 41 -15.75 11.91 -14.55
C LEU A 41 -16.80 12.54 -15.47
N ILE A 42 -16.89 12.10 -16.72
CA ILE A 42 -17.91 12.58 -17.68
C ILE A 42 -19.32 12.33 -17.12
N SER A 43 -19.56 11.12 -16.56
CA SER A 43 -20.87 10.77 -15.99
C SER A 43 -21.21 11.59 -14.72
N LEU A 44 -20.20 12.14 -14.05
CA LEU A 44 -20.34 12.99 -12.85
C LEU A 44 -20.42 14.49 -13.20
N GLY A 45 -20.33 14.86 -14.50
CA GLY A 45 -20.40 16.24 -14.95
C GLY A 45 -19.09 17.01 -14.83
N TYR A 46 -17.95 16.31 -14.74
CA TYR A 46 -16.63 16.92 -14.80
C TYR A 46 -16.04 16.86 -16.20
N ASP A 47 -15.40 17.94 -16.61
CA ASP A 47 -14.53 17.96 -17.77
C ASP A 47 -13.08 17.65 -17.35
N TYR A 48 -12.29 17.08 -18.26
CA TYR A 48 -10.88 16.81 -18.00
C TYR A 48 -10.00 17.01 -19.23
N GLU A 49 -8.75 17.38 -18.97
CA GLU A 49 -7.64 17.42 -19.94
C GLU A 49 -6.52 16.48 -19.49
N GLU A 50 -6.11 15.52 -20.31
CA GLU A 50 -4.97 14.64 -20.01
C GLU A 50 -3.69 15.13 -20.70
N LYS A 51 -2.70 15.55 -19.91
CA LYS A 51 -1.34 15.93 -20.36
C LYS A 51 -0.38 14.78 -20.11
N ARG A 52 -0.31 13.87 -21.09
CA ARG A 52 0.42 12.59 -20.93
C ARG A 52 1.90 12.72 -20.70
N THR A 53 2.55 13.70 -21.31
CA THR A 53 4.00 13.97 -21.15
C THR A 53 4.34 14.47 -19.78
N GLU A 54 3.41 15.15 -19.11
CA GLU A 54 3.53 15.68 -17.76
C GLU A 54 2.99 14.71 -16.68
N ASN A 55 2.42 13.57 -17.10
CA ASN A 55 1.71 12.66 -16.19
C ASN A 55 0.61 13.36 -15.39
N LEU A 56 -0.12 14.28 -16.01
CA LEU A 56 -1.10 15.17 -15.36
C LEU A 56 -2.48 14.98 -15.96
N ILE A 57 -3.51 15.01 -15.11
CA ILE A 57 -4.91 15.22 -15.50
C ILE A 57 -5.40 16.48 -14.81
N VAL A 58 -5.85 17.42 -15.60
CA VAL A 58 -6.56 18.61 -15.12
C VAL A 58 -8.04 18.29 -15.11
N ILE A 59 -8.72 18.51 -13.99
CA ILE A 59 -10.16 18.23 -13.85
C ILE A 59 -10.86 19.52 -13.44
N THR A 60 -11.99 19.81 -14.10
CA THR A 60 -12.80 21.00 -13.82
C THR A 60 -14.31 20.70 -13.83
N ASP A 61 -15.06 21.42 -13.00
CA ASP A 61 -16.52 21.47 -13.01
C ASP A 61 -17.04 22.82 -13.59
N GLY A 62 -16.15 23.62 -14.20
CA GLY A 62 -16.43 24.95 -14.68
C GLY A 62 -16.35 26.05 -13.63
N LYS A 63 -16.24 25.70 -12.33
CA LYS A 63 -16.05 26.64 -11.21
C LYS A 63 -14.72 26.40 -10.49
N HIS A 64 -14.37 25.12 -10.28
CA HIS A 64 -13.14 24.70 -9.66
C HIS A 64 -12.30 23.94 -10.68
N THR A 65 -11.00 24.07 -10.56
CA THR A 65 -10.02 23.34 -11.36
C THR A 65 -8.94 22.79 -10.43
N ASN A 66 -8.63 21.50 -10.52
CA ASN A 66 -7.56 20.90 -9.74
C ASN A 66 -6.68 19.99 -10.62
N TYR A 67 -5.46 19.73 -10.17
CA TYR A 67 -4.39 19.10 -10.92
C TYR A 67 -4.04 17.76 -10.29
N PHE A 68 -4.17 16.66 -11.04
CA PHE A 68 -3.96 15.30 -10.55
C PHE A 68 -2.75 14.68 -11.23
N TYR A 69 -1.61 14.71 -10.55
CA TYR A 69 -0.34 14.16 -11.03
C TYR A 69 -0.28 12.65 -10.81
N GLN A 70 0.24 11.92 -11.79
CA GLN A 70 0.36 10.47 -11.79
C GLN A 70 1.80 10.07 -11.49
N PHE A 71 2.02 9.29 -10.43
CA PHE A 71 3.34 8.81 -10.01
C PHE A 71 3.41 7.29 -9.99
N GLY A 72 4.61 6.77 -10.31
CA GLY A 72 4.95 5.36 -10.17
C GLY A 72 5.92 5.16 -9.02
N GLY A 73 5.50 4.43 -7.98
CA GLY A 73 6.35 4.04 -6.85
C GLY A 73 6.94 2.65 -7.07
N LYS A 74 7.87 2.50 -8.03
CA LYS A 74 8.43 1.20 -8.40
C LYS A 74 9.53 0.75 -7.44
N ASP A 75 10.36 1.67 -7.02
CA ASP A 75 11.56 1.43 -6.20
C ASP A 75 11.83 2.64 -5.28
N GLU A 76 12.86 2.53 -4.44
CA GLU A 76 13.21 3.55 -3.45
C GLU A 76 13.56 4.92 -4.06
N SER A 77 14.09 4.96 -5.29
CA SER A 77 14.38 6.23 -5.98
C SER A 77 13.14 6.99 -6.42
N SER A 78 11.99 6.31 -6.47
CA SER A 78 10.72 6.93 -6.87
C SER A 78 10.26 8.04 -5.92
N GLN A 79 10.76 8.09 -4.68
CA GLN A 79 10.48 9.16 -3.73
C GLN A 79 10.90 10.56 -4.27
N ASP A 80 11.92 10.62 -5.12
CA ASP A 80 12.43 11.89 -5.67
C ASP A 80 11.43 12.54 -6.64
N LEU A 81 10.55 11.74 -7.25
CA LEU A 81 9.55 12.22 -8.22
C LEU A 81 8.50 13.16 -7.60
N ILE A 82 8.21 12.99 -6.31
CA ILE A 82 7.19 13.77 -5.60
C ILE A 82 7.79 14.83 -4.67
N GLN A 83 9.13 14.89 -4.63
CA GLN A 83 9.84 15.85 -3.80
C GLN A 83 9.60 17.29 -4.28
N GLY A 84 9.40 18.21 -3.33
CA GLY A 84 9.20 19.63 -3.63
C GLY A 84 7.76 20.03 -3.97
N MET A 85 6.83 19.09 -4.08
CA MET A 85 5.40 19.42 -4.28
C MET A 85 4.70 19.73 -2.97
N THR A 86 3.60 20.47 -3.07
CA THR A 86 2.61 20.67 -1.99
C THR A 86 1.28 20.12 -2.46
N LEU A 87 0.74 19.14 -1.74
CA LEU A 87 -0.44 18.40 -2.16
C LEU A 87 -1.64 18.64 -1.24
N GLY A 88 -2.84 18.74 -1.82
CA GLY A 88 -4.11 18.68 -1.08
C GLY A 88 -4.51 17.28 -0.65
N GLY A 89 -3.93 16.26 -1.26
CA GLY A 89 -4.15 14.88 -0.89
C GLY A 89 -3.52 13.89 -1.87
N VAL A 90 -3.52 12.62 -1.48
CA VAL A 90 -2.95 11.54 -2.28
C VAL A 90 -3.82 10.29 -2.26
N LEU A 91 -3.93 9.65 -3.41
CA LEU A 91 -4.57 8.36 -3.59
C LEU A 91 -3.52 7.33 -4.04
N PHE A 92 -3.39 6.24 -3.29
CA PHE A 92 -2.51 5.11 -3.61
C PHE A 92 -3.32 3.91 -4.08
N ASP A 93 -3.06 3.46 -5.30
CA ASP A 93 -3.61 2.23 -5.86
C ASP A 93 -2.64 1.08 -5.65
N GLU A 94 -3.07 0.07 -4.90
CA GLU A 94 -2.25 -1.07 -4.45
C GLU A 94 -1.01 -0.65 -3.63
N VAL A 95 -1.24 0.14 -2.57
CA VAL A 95 -0.15 0.70 -1.72
C VAL A 95 0.82 -0.35 -1.18
N ALA A 96 0.36 -1.58 -0.94
CA ALA A 96 1.22 -2.67 -0.46
C ALA A 96 2.31 -3.09 -1.47
N LEU A 97 2.21 -2.68 -2.73
CA LEU A 97 3.21 -2.96 -3.77
C LEU A 97 4.27 -1.86 -3.90
N MET A 98 4.18 -0.80 -3.09
CA MET A 98 5.07 0.36 -3.18
C MET A 98 6.09 0.37 -2.03
N PRO A 99 7.30 0.90 -2.26
CA PRO A 99 8.27 1.13 -1.19
C PRO A 99 7.72 2.07 -0.13
N ARG A 100 8.02 1.76 1.13
CA ARG A 100 7.61 2.59 2.27
C ARG A 100 8.10 4.02 2.15
N SER A 101 9.36 4.23 1.74
CA SER A 101 9.97 5.54 1.55
C SER A 101 9.18 6.43 0.59
N PHE A 102 8.74 5.88 -0.55
CA PHE A 102 7.91 6.60 -1.52
C PHE A 102 6.57 7.03 -0.92
N VAL A 103 5.90 6.12 -0.22
CA VAL A 103 4.61 6.43 0.42
C VAL A 103 4.77 7.50 1.50
N GLU A 104 5.74 7.35 2.41
CA GLU A 104 6.00 8.33 3.47
C GLU A 104 6.38 9.70 2.90
N GLN A 105 7.16 9.75 1.81
CA GLN A 105 7.48 11.00 1.13
C GLN A 105 6.23 11.68 0.56
N ALA A 106 5.34 10.92 -0.09
CA ALA A 106 4.09 11.46 -0.62
C ALA A 106 3.17 12.01 0.49
N LEU A 107 3.07 11.29 1.61
CA LEU A 107 2.31 11.75 2.77
C LEU A 107 2.86 13.07 3.34
N ALA A 108 4.20 13.19 3.43
CA ALA A 108 4.87 14.40 3.90
C ALA A 108 4.62 15.62 2.98
N ARG A 109 4.23 15.41 1.72
CA ARG A 109 3.87 16.50 0.80
C ARG A 109 2.44 16.99 0.97
N CYS A 110 1.57 16.23 1.63
CA CYS A 110 0.19 16.64 1.90
C CYS A 110 0.11 17.56 3.12
N SER A 111 0.59 18.79 2.97
CA SER A 111 0.75 19.77 4.04
C SER A 111 -0.35 20.85 4.08
N LEU A 112 -1.34 20.78 3.19
CA LEU A 112 -2.47 21.70 3.22
C LEU A 112 -3.48 21.31 4.30
N GLU A 113 -4.16 22.32 4.85
CA GLU A 113 -5.23 22.08 5.81
C GLU A 113 -6.34 21.21 5.21
N GLY A 114 -6.76 20.19 5.94
CA GLY A 114 -7.78 19.24 5.48
C GLY A 114 -7.27 18.17 4.50
N ALA A 115 -5.97 18.12 4.20
CA ALA A 115 -5.38 17.11 3.34
C ALA A 115 -5.71 15.68 3.81
N LYS A 116 -5.96 14.78 2.86
CA LYS A 116 -6.34 13.38 3.15
C LYS A 116 -5.52 12.39 2.35
N PHE A 117 -5.34 11.21 2.96
CA PHE A 117 -4.66 10.07 2.38
C PHE A 117 -5.66 8.96 2.09
N TRP A 118 -5.66 8.46 0.87
CA TRP A 118 -6.56 7.41 0.43
C TRP A 118 -5.74 6.22 -0.05
N PHE A 119 -6.03 5.03 0.49
CA PHE A 119 -5.28 3.82 0.20
C PHE A 119 -6.22 2.69 -0.22
N ASN A 120 -5.81 1.91 -1.20
CA ASN A 120 -6.34 0.57 -1.38
C ASN A 120 -5.20 -0.44 -1.49
N CYS A 121 -5.44 -1.66 -1.13
CA CYS A 121 -4.53 -2.78 -1.36
C CYS A 121 -5.26 -4.11 -1.24
N ASN A 122 -4.67 -5.14 -1.84
CA ASN A 122 -4.95 -6.52 -1.48
C ASN A 122 -4.11 -6.92 -0.27
N PRO A 123 -4.58 -7.87 0.57
CA PRO A 123 -3.80 -8.38 1.67
C PRO A 123 -2.48 -9.01 1.20
N GLU A 124 -1.44 -8.83 1.99
CA GLU A 124 -0.10 -9.38 1.82
C GLU A 124 0.33 -10.16 3.07
N ASN A 125 1.62 -10.22 3.34
CA ASN A 125 2.16 -10.80 4.56
C ASN A 125 1.73 -9.97 5.79
N PRO A 126 1.32 -10.58 6.91
CA PRO A 126 0.93 -9.88 8.14
C PRO A 126 2.06 -9.07 8.79
N MET A 127 3.33 -9.31 8.39
CA MET A 127 4.49 -8.51 8.81
C MET A 127 4.75 -7.33 7.88
N HIS A 128 3.90 -7.12 6.87
CA HIS A 128 4.06 -6.03 5.92
C HIS A 128 3.92 -4.67 6.62
N TRP A 129 4.83 -3.73 6.31
CA TRP A 129 4.89 -2.40 6.94
C TRP A 129 3.56 -1.66 6.91
N PHE A 130 2.79 -1.76 5.82
CA PHE A 130 1.50 -1.07 5.67
C PHE A 130 0.45 -1.66 6.61
N TYR A 131 0.40 -2.99 6.77
CA TYR A 131 -0.49 -3.65 7.71
C TYR A 131 -0.18 -3.25 9.14
N GLU A 132 1.10 -3.31 9.55
CA GLU A 132 1.55 -2.99 10.91
C GLU A 132 1.34 -1.51 11.28
N ASN A 133 1.58 -0.58 10.33
CA ASN A 133 1.57 0.85 10.65
C ASN A 133 0.24 1.55 10.33
N TRP A 134 -0.59 0.99 9.44
CA TRP A 134 -1.83 1.63 9.02
C TRP A 134 -3.07 0.81 9.36
N ILE A 135 -3.16 -0.46 8.94
CA ILE A 135 -4.39 -1.24 9.12
C ILE A 135 -4.58 -1.62 10.60
N ARG A 136 -3.54 -2.14 11.26
CA ARG A 136 -3.61 -2.47 12.70
C ARG A 136 -3.78 -1.26 13.60
N LYS A 137 -3.35 -0.10 13.15
CA LYS A 137 -3.44 1.17 13.87
C LYS A 137 -4.48 2.12 13.28
N ALA A 138 -5.49 1.60 12.59
CA ALA A 138 -6.47 2.43 11.92
C ALA A 138 -7.20 3.40 12.89
N GLU A 139 -7.55 2.95 14.08
CA GLU A 139 -8.16 3.79 15.13
C GLU A 139 -7.18 4.84 15.66
N GLU A 140 -5.93 4.45 15.97
CA GLU A 140 -4.88 5.38 16.44
C GLU A 140 -4.58 6.46 15.40
N ASN A 141 -4.59 6.11 14.13
CA ASN A 141 -4.35 7.00 13.01
C ASN A 141 -5.61 7.77 12.58
N ASN A 142 -6.74 7.60 13.26
CA ASN A 142 -8.04 8.18 12.88
C ASN A 142 -8.42 7.88 11.41
N CYS A 143 -8.21 6.63 10.99
CA CYS A 143 -8.47 6.19 9.62
C CYS A 143 -9.81 5.44 9.52
N LEU A 144 -10.58 5.75 8.49
CA LEU A 144 -11.71 4.91 8.08
C LEU A 144 -11.14 3.65 7.38
N TYR A 145 -11.29 2.49 8.02
CA TYR A 145 -10.90 1.21 7.43
C TYR A 145 -12.14 0.46 6.93
N LEU A 146 -12.15 0.16 5.64
CA LEU A 146 -13.20 -0.61 4.98
C LEU A 146 -12.60 -1.91 4.43
N HIS A 147 -13.15 -3.02 4.86
CA HIS A 147 -12.74 -4.35 4.39
C HIS A 147 -13.83 -4.93 3.49
N PHE A 148 -13.44 -5.29 2.26
CA PHE A 148 -14.33 -5.89 1.27
C PHE A 148 -13.87 -7.30 0.93
N LEU A 149 -14.81 -8.21 0.84
CA LEU A 149 -14.60 -9.56 0.36
C LEU A 149 -15.02 -9.68 -1.11
N MET A 150 -14.58 -10.72 -1.78
CA MET A 150 -14.98 -11.01 -3.16
C MET A 150 -16.50 -11.02 -3.34
N LYS A 151 -17.23 -11.59 -2.38
CA LYS A 151 -18.72 -11.66 -2.37
C LYS A 151 -19.41 -10.30 -2.26
N ASP A 152 -18.70 -9.28 -1.80
CA ASP A 152 -19.25 -7.92 -1.65
C ASP A 152 -19.18 -7.14 -2.98
N ASN A 153 -18.57 -7.72 -4.02
CA ASN A 153 -18.53 -7.12 -5.35
C ASN A 153 -19.78 -7.49 -6.16
N PRO A 154 -20.71 -6.55 -6.36
CA PRO A 154 -21.98 -6.83 -7.04
C PRO A 154 -21.81 -7.13 -8.53
N SER A 155 -20.64 -6.89 -9.11
CA SER A 155 -20.35 -7.18 -10.52
C SER A 155 -19.95 -8.64 -10.75
N LEU A 156 -19.69 -9.42 -9.69
CA LEU A 156 -19.34 -10.83 -9.81
C LEU A 156 -20.60 -11.71 -9.73
N SER A 157 -20.78 -12.53 -10.75
CA SER A 157 -21.84 -13.54 -10.71
C SER A 157 -21.51 -14.66 -9.70
N PRO A 158 -22.53 -15.35 -9.14
CA PRO A 158 -22.30 -16.50 -8.25
C PRO A 158 -21.41 -17.60 -8.88
N ASP A 159 -21.47 -17.77 -10.21
CA ASP A 159 -20.65 -18.78 -10.92
C ASP A 159 -19.19 -18.38 -10.93
N ILE A 160 -18.89 -17.10 -11.08
CA ILE A 160 -17.53 -16.57 -11.02
C ILE A 160 -16.97 -16.74 -9.60
N ILE A 161 -17.75 -16.42 -8.58
CA ILE A 161 -17.36 -16.59 -7.18
C ILE A 161 -17.04 -18.06 -6.89
N ARG A 162 -17.95 -19.00 -7.22
CA ARG A 162 -17.71 -20.46 -7.05
C ARG A 162 -16.46 -20.94 -7.78
N ARG A 163 -16.20 -20.43 -8.98
CA ARG A 163 -15.00 -20.77 -9.72
C ARG A 163 -13.72 -20.34 -8.98
N TYR A 164 -13.68 -19.15 -8.43
CA TYR A 164 -12.53 -18.67 -7.65
C TYR A 164 -12.36 -19.44 -6.34
N GLU A 165 -13.45 -19.74 -5.64
CA GLU A 165 -13.44 -20.57 -4.44
C GLU A 165 -12.89 -21.98 -4.70
N SER A 166 -13.13 -22.53 -5.89
CA SER A 166 -12.60 -23.85 -6.28
C SER A 166 -11.17 -23.82 -6.79
N LEU A 167 -10.70 -22.68 -7.33
CA LEU A 167 -9.36 -22.51 -7.88
C LEU A 167 -8.30 -22.26 -6.82
N TYR A 168 -8.66 -21.55 -5.76
CA TYR A 168 -7.72 -21.17 -4.71
C TYR A 168 -7.79 -22.13 -3.53
N SER A 169 -6.62 -22.43 -2.96
CA SER A 169 -6.47 -23.20 -1.72
C SER A 169 -5.39 -22.59 -0.84
N GLY A 170 -5.30 -23.00 0.43
CA GLY A 170 -4.27 -22.52 1.36
C GLY A 170 -4.23 -21.00 1.51
N ALA A 171 -3.04 -20.42 1.54
CA ALA A 171 -2.83 -19.00 1.72
C ALA A 171 -3.44 -18.12 0.62
N PHE A 172 -3.51 -18.62 -0.62
CA PHE A 172 -4.17 -17.89 -1.70
C PHE A 172 -5.69 -17.76 -1.48
N TYR A 173 -6.35 -18.81 -1.00
CA TYR A 173 -7.76 -18.76 -0.64
C TYR A 173 -7.99 -17.76 0.51
N GLU A 174 -7.15 -17.80 1.53
CA GLU A 174 -7.24 -16.88 2.66
C GLU A 174 -7.04 -15.42 2.25
N ARG A 175 -6.09 -15.15 1.34
CA ARG A 175 -5.81 -13.78 0.86
C ARG A 175 -6.90 -13.27 -0.09
N PHE A 176 -7.21 -13.99 -1.15
CA PHE A 176 -8.02 -13.49 -2.26
C PHE A 176 -9.52 -13.73 -2.08
N VAL A 177 -9.93 -14.76 -1.33
CA VAL A 177 -11.33 -15.06 -1.06
C VAL A 177 -11.77 -14.50 0.29
N LEU A 178 -10.98 -14.78 1.33
CA LEU A 178 -11.31 -14.34 2.70
C LEU A 178 -10.71 -12.98 3.08
N GLY A 179 -9.92 -12.35 2.20
CA GLY A 179 -9.34 -11.01 2.42
C GLY A 179 -8.40 -10.91 3.63
N LYS A 180 -7.78 -12.02 4.03
CA LYS A 180 -6.92 -12.08 5.21
C LYS A 180 -5.47 -11.73 4.89
N TRP A 181 -4.81 -11.06 5.81
CA TRP A 181 -3.36 -10.89 5.81
C TRP A 181 -2.71 -12.16 6.33
N VAL A 182 -2.15 -12.95 5.43
CA VAL A 182 -1.52 -14.24 5.74
C VAL A 182 -0.21 -14.37 4.99
N ALA A 183 0.74 -15.08 5.58
CA ALA A 183 1.99 -15.39 4.92
C ALA A 183 1.72 -16.30 3.70
N THR A 184 2.38 -16.01 2.58
CA THR A 184 2.27 -16.83 1.37
C THR A 184 2.92 -18.20 1.56
N ASP A 185 2.44 -19.20 0.83
CA ASP A 185 3.10 -20.50 0.72
C ASP A 185 4.56 -20.31 0.26
N GLY A 186 5.47 -21.02 0.89
CA GLY A 186 6.90 -20.90 0.61
C GLY A 186 7.75 -20.43 1.79
N LEU A 187 7.14 -20.19 2.96
CA LEU A 187 7.92 -20.06 4.18
C LEU A 187 8.64 -21.36 4.47
N VAL A 188 9.96 -21.30 4.65
CA VAL A 188 10.77 -22.48 5.03
C VAL A 188 10.30 -23.03 6.37
N TYR A 189 9.80 -22.18 7.24
CA TYR A 189 9.28 -22.52 8.57
C TYR A 189 7.91 -21.86 8.78
N PRO A 190 6.81 -22.41 8.20
CA PRO A 190 5.47 -21.82 8.32
C PRO A 190 4.93 -21.83 9.75
N GLU A 191 5.46 -22.72 10.61
CA GLU A 191 5.13 -22.80 12.02
C GLU A 191 5.73 -21.67 12.86
N VAL A 192 6.72 -20.93 12.35
CA VAL A 192 7.31 -19.78 13.07
C VAL A 192 6.34 -18.61 13.05
N SER A 193 5.79 -18.29 14.21
CA SER A 193 4.85 -17.19 14.38
C SER A 193 5.15 -16.40 15.65
N ARG A 194 4.79 -15.11 15.66
CA ARG A 194 4.87 -14.31 16.90
C ARG A 194 4.04 -14.94 18.01
N GLY A 195 4.59 -14.99 19.20
CA GLY A 195 3.96 -15.55 20.40
C GLY A 195 4.14 -17.06 20.58
N LYS A 196 4.67 -17.77 19.56
CA LYS A 196 5.02 -19.19 19.69
C LYS A 196 6.53 -19.41 19.80
N TYR A 197 7.33 -18.66 19.05
CA TYR A 197 8.78 -18.83 18.96
C TYR A 197 9.58 -17.55 19.21
N ILE A 198 8.90 -16.42 19.38
CA ILE A 198 9.57 -15.15 19.67
C ILE A 198 9.39 -14.88 21.15
N ASP A 199 10.50 -14.96 21.87
CA ASP A 199 10.62 -14.66 23.29
C ASP A 199 11.68 -13.58 23.50
N THR A 200 11.70 -12.98 24.68
CA THR A 200 12.73 -12.00 25.03
C THR A 200 14.06 -12.72 25.23
N PRO A 201 15.16 -12.30 24.59
CA PRO A 201 16.45 -12.90 24.81
C PRO A 201 16.83 -12.82 26.31
N PRO A 202 17.56 -13.82 26.85
CA PRO A 202 18.00 -13.79 28.21
C PRO A 202 18.91 -12.58 28.47
N THR A 203 18.81 -12.01 29.67
CA THR A 203 19.63 -10.84 30.10
C THR A 203 21.03 -11.22 30.55
N GLU A 204 21.28 -12.51 30.75
CA GLU A 204 22.57 -13.03 31.18
C GLU A 204 23.52 -13.15 29.97
N GLU A 205 24.81 -13.24 30.27
CA GLU A 205 25.87 -13.33 29.26
C GLU A 205 25.72 -14.57 28.35
N PHE A 206 25.99 -14.40 27.09
CA PHE A 206 26.06 -15.46 26.09
C PHE A 206 27.47 -16.09 26.08
N GLU A 207 27.52 -17.40 25.87
CA GLU A 207 28.77 -18.16 25.75
C GLU A 207 29.60 -17.71 24.55
N SER A 208 28.89 -17.34 23.47
CA SER A 208 29.46 -16.76 22.27
C SER A 208 28.43 -15.93 21.51
N CYS A 209 28.93 -14.94 20.73
CA CYS A 209 28.12 -14.10 19.88
C CYS A 209 28.61 -14.16 18.44
N TYR A 210 27.64 -14.16 17.50
CA TYR A 210 27.91 -14.20 16.07
C TYR A 210 27.07 -13.17 15.34
N VAL A 211 27.61 -12.67 14.23
CA VAL A 211 26.87 -11.81 13.29
C VAL A 211 26.65 -12.60 12.03
N SER A 212 25.39 -12.77 11.64
CA SER A 212 25.05 -13.24 10.30
C SER A 212 24.79 -12.05 9.37
N CYS A 213 25.17 -12.19 8.13
CA CYS A 213 24.89 -11.20 7.09
C CYS A 213 24.39 -11.92 5.83
N ASP A 214 23.22 -11.56 5.38
CA ASP A 214 22.68 -11.91 4.06
C ASP A 214 22.76 -10.66 3.18
N TYR A 215 23.74 -10.63 2.27
CA TYR A 215 24.02 -9.47 1.45
C TYR A 215 23.08 -9.39 0.26
N GLY A 216 22.23 -8.38 0.25
CA GLY A 216 21.33 -8.09 -0.86
C GLY A 216 21.86 -7.00 -1.78
N THR A 217 21.77 -7.23 -3.09
CA THR A 217 22.09 -6.21 -4.12
C THR A 217 20.83 -5.51 -4.64
N VAL A 218 19.72 -6.20 -4.69
CA VAL A 218 18.39 -5.70 -5.11
C VAL A 218 17.44 -5.62 -3.92
N ASN A 219 17.54 -6.60 -3.01
CA ASN A 219 16.84 -6.60 -1.74
C ASN A 219 17.73 -5.99 -0.64
N PRO A 220 17.15 -5.47 0.45
CA PRO A 220 17.93 -4.98 1.58
C PRO A 220 18.89 -6.05 2.13
N THR A 221 20.06 -5.64 2.54
CA THR A 221 20.99 -6.50 3.30
C THR A 221 20.40 -6.76 4.69
N SER A 222 20.29 -8.03 5.08
CA SER A 222 19.86 -8.42 6.43
C SER A 222 21.07 -8.78 7.28
N MET A 223 21.14 -8.23 8.47
CA MET A 223 22.15 -8.56 9.48
C MET A 223 21.48 -9.01 10.77
N GLY A 224 21.99 -10.06 11.40
CA GLY A 224 21.48 -10.57 12.65
C GLY A 224 22.57 -10.76 13.67
N LEU A 225 22.40 -10.22 14.88
CA LEU A 225 23.24 -10.56 16.04
C LEU A 225 22.64 -11.75 16.79
N TRP A 226 23.42 -12.78 16.95
CA TRP A 226 23.02 -14.04 17.60
C TRP A 226 23.87 -14.32 18.79
N GLY A 227 23.24 -14.78 19.88
CA GLY A 227 23.91 -15.27 21.09
C GLY A 227 23.64 -16.75 21.31
N LEU A 228 24.65 -17.53 21.61
CA LEU A 228 24.54 -18.93 22.03
C LEU A 228 24.53 -19.04 23.56
N ARG A 229 23.54 -19.77 24.09
CA ARG A 229 23.50 -20.10 25.51
C ARG A 229 22.84 -21.46 25.73
N GLN A 230 23.50 -22.34 26.46
CA GLN A 230 23.02 -23.70 26.78
C GLN A 230 22.53 -24.48 25.53
N GLY A 231 23.27 -24.34 24.41
CA GLY A 231 22.93 -24.98 23.15
C GLY A 231 21.76 -24.35 22.39
N VAL A 232 21.19 -23.24 22.87
CA VAL A 232 20.09 -22.50 22.22
C VAL A 232 20.63 -21.21 21.58
N TRP A 233 20.22 -20.95 20.34
CA TRP A 233 20.54 -19.72 19.64
C TRP A 233 19.45 -18.68 19.84
N TYR A 234 19.83 -17.51 20.25
CA TYR A 234 18.94 -16.36 20.41
C TYR A 234 19.30 -15.28 19.40
N ARG A 235 18.32 -14.79 18.66
CA ARG A 235 18.49 -13.58 17.85
C ARG A 235 18.30 -12.37 18.74
N VAL A 236 19.41 -11.68 19.02
CA VAL A 236 19.45 -10.57 20.01
C VAL A 236 19.06 -9.25 19.35
N LYS A 237 19.45 -9.07 18.07
CA LYS A 237 19.21 -7.84 17.32
C LYS A 237 19.20 -8.12 15.82
N GLU A 238 18.41 -7.35 15.11
CA GLU A 238 18.39 -7.24 13.66
C GLU A 238 18.79 -5.84 13.24
#